data_6f94ed0b5d633ece0bbab4a2d5b13b44
#
_entry.id   6f94ed0b5d633ece0bbab4a2d5b13b44
#
_cell.length_a   1.000
_cell.length_b   1.000
_cell.length_c   1.000
_cell.angle_alpha   90.00
_cell.angle_beta   90.00
_cell.angle_gamma   90.00
#
_symmetry.space_group_name_H-M   'P 1'
#
loop_
_entity.id
_entity.type
_entity.pdbx_description
1 polymer ?
#
loop_
_entity_poly.entity_id
_entity_poly.type
_entity_poly.pdbx_seq_one_letter_code
_entity_poly.pdbx_strand_id
1 'polypeptide(L)'
;MRKKVTVVGAGNVGANCALRIADKELADVVLVDVVEGVPQGKGLDLLQSGPVQGYDVTVTGANDYAPTADSDIAIITAGFPRKPGMSRDDLLLANYDVVRGAAEQVAKYSPNCIVIVVTNPLDAMTQAAFWVTKFPKSRVMGMAGVLDSARFRTFIAQELKVSVENVTGVVMGGHGDTMVPVVRLTNVAGIPLTELMDQAMIDKIVDRTRNGGAEIVKYLKTGSAYYAPSAAAVEMAESILKDKKKVLPCAAYLEGEYGINGLYVGVPVKLGAGGVEQIYEVKLTADEQAALKKSAASVEELIEVLKKKQ
;
A
#
# COMPACT_ATOMS: atom_id res chain seq x y z
N MET A 1 22.02 -16.48 -2.45
CA MET A 1 20.87 -16.51 -3.39
C MET A 1 20.28 -15.11 -3.39
N ARG A 2 19.91 -14.55 -4.56
CA ARG A 2 19.26 -13.24 -4.65
C ARG A 2 17.87 -13.32 -3.99
N LYS A 3 17.41 -12.24 -3.39
CA LYS A 3 16.05 -12.15 -2.84
C LYS A 3 15.01 -12.28 -3.95
N LYS A 4 13.81 -12.76 -3.64
CA LYS A 4 12.71 -12.95 -4.59
C LYS A 4 11.46 -12.21 -4.11
N VAL A 5 10.83 -11.48 -5.02
CA VAL A 5 9.55 -10.82 -4.78
C VAL A 5 8.51 -11.34 -5.76
N THR A 6 7.41 -11.86 -5.23
CA THR A 6 6.22 -12.17 -6.04
C THR A 6 5.32 -10.95 -6.10
N VAL A 7 4.89 -10.59 -7.30
CA VAL A 7 3.85 -9.56 -7.55
C VAL A 7 2.63 -10.26 -8.13
N VAL A 8 1.54 -10.28 -7.37
CA VAL A 8 0.27 -10.88 -7.79
C VAL A 8 -0.62 -9.81 -8.41
N GLY A 9 -0.94 -9.99 -9.68
CA GLY A 9 -1.62 -9.04 -10.53
C GLY A 9 -0.64 -8.32 -11.48
N ALA A 10 -0.70 -8.63 -12.77
CA ALA A 10 0.11 -8.01 -13.82
C ALA A 10 -0.56 -6.78 -14.45
N GLY A 11 -1.50 -6.15 -13.75
CA GLY A 11 -2.09 -4.87 -14.14
C GLY A 11 -1.07 -3.72 -14.09
N ASN A 12 -1.57 -2.48 -14.20
CA ASN A 12 -0.67 -1.33 -14.21
C ASN A 12 0.13 -1.17 -12.91
N VAL A 13 -0.48 -1.37 -11.73
CA VAL A 13 0.22 -1.27 -10.46
C VAL A 13 1.28 -2.35 -10.33
N GLY A 14 0.92 -3.62 -10.58
CA GLY A 14 1.84 -4.74 -10.42
C GLY A 14 3.02 -4.68 -11.40
N ALA A 15 2.77 -4.37 -12.67
CA ALA A 15 3.85 -4.19 -13.65
C ALA A 15 4.83 -3.07 -13.26
N ASN A 16 4.31 -1.95 -12.72
CA ASN A 16 5.16 -0.87 -12.20
C ASN A 16 5.88 -1.25 -10.90
N CYS A 17 5.31 -2.12 -10.05
CA CYS A 17 6.06 -2.70 -8.92
C CYS A 17 7.24 -3.55 -9.44
N ALA A 18 6.99 -4.44 -10.40
CA ALA A 18 8.02 -5.27 -11.02
C ALA A 18 9.16 -4.42 -11.63
N LEU A 19 8.80 -3.40 -12.42
CA LEU A 19 9.75 -2.45 -13.00
C LEU A 19 10.63 -1.79 -11.93
N ARG A 20 10.01 -1.21 -10.88
CA ARG A 20 10.75 -0.50 -9.83
C ARG A 20 11.64 -1.41 -8.99
N ILE A 21 11.23 -2.66 -8.77
CA ILE A 21 12.04 -3.65 -8.09
C ILE A 21 13.27 -4.01 -8.94
N ALA A 22 13.07 -4.18 -10.26
CA ALA A 22 14.13 -4.44 -11.21
C ALA A 22 15.10 -3.26 -11.32
N ASP A 23 14.63 -2.05 -11.59
CA ASP A 23 15.45 -0.83 -11.70
C ASP A 23 16.31 -0.54 -10.46
N LYS A 24 15.82 -0.92 -9.29
CA LYS A 24 16.55 -0.77 -8.02
C LYS A 24 17.39 -2.00 -7.64
N GLU A 25 17.37 -3.04 -8.47
CA GLU A 25 18.02 -4.33 -8.23
C GLU A 25 17.73 -4.92 -6.83
N LEU A 26 16.47 -4.77 -6.36
CA LEU A 26 16.12 -5.21 -5.02
C LEU A 26 16.03 -6.73 -4.90
N ALA A 27 15.50 -7.38 -5.93
CA ALA A 27 15.19 -8.82 -5.93
C ALA A 27 14.90 -9.31 -7.35
N ASP A 28 14.97 -10.63 -7.55
CA ASP A 28 14.33 -11.28 -8.68
C ASP A 28 12.80 -11.17 -8.52
N VAL A 29 12.07 -11.03 -9.64
CA VAL A 29 10.62 -10.80 -9.62
C VAL A 29 9.90 -11.94 -10.31
N VAL A 30 8.84 -12.44 -9.67
CA VAL A 30 7.84 -13.28 -10.31
C VAL A 30 6.52 -12.50 -10.41
N LEU A 31 6.12 -12.18 -11.63
CA LEU A 31 4.88 -11.47 -11.93
C LEU A 31 3.80 -12.50 -12.28
N VAL A 32 2.73 -12.59 -11.46
CA VAL A 32 1.66 -13.57 -11.63
C VAL A 32 0.36 -12.89 -12.02
N ASP A 33 -0.34 -13.43 -13.02
CA ASP A 33 -1.69 -13.01 -13.38
C ASP A 33 -2.48 -14.19 -13.93
N VAL A 34 -3.80 -14.13 -13.80
CA VAL A 34 -4.72 -15.14 -14.37
C VAL A 34 -4.91 -14.98 -15.88
N VAL A 35 -4.61 -13.81 -16.43
CA VAL A 35 -4.74 -13.54 -17.87
C VAL A 35 -3.52 -14.10 -18.60
N GLU A 36 -3.77 -15.13 -19.41
CA GLU A 36 -2.73 -15.84 -20.16
C GLU A 36 -1.92 -14.87 -21.04
N GLY A 37 -0.62 -15.03 -21.04
CA GLY A 37 0.32 -14.23 -21.84
C GLY A 37 0.64 -12.85 -21.28
N VAL A 38 -0.22 -12.25 -20.48
CA VAL A 38 0.01 -10.89 -19.96
C VAL A 38 1.23 -10.81 -19.04
N PRO A 39 1.37 -11.65 -18.00
CA PRO A 39 2.56 -11.59 -17.16
C PRO A 39 3.84 -11.99 -17.90
N GLN A 40 3.77 -12.95 -18.82
CA GLN A 40 4.91 -13.38 -19.64
C GLN A 40 5.40 -12.25 -20.56
N GLY A 41 4.47 -11.60 -21.29
CA GLY A 41 4.82 -10.49 -22.16
C GLY A 41 5.45 -9.33 -21.41
N LYS A 42 4.86 -8.92 -20.28
CA LYS A 42 5.42 -7.85 -19.44
C LYS A 42 6.75 -8.25 -18.78
N GLY A 43 6.88 -9.49 -18.32
CA GLY A 43 8.12 -10.00 -17.75
C GLY A 43 9.26 -10.00 -18.78
N LEU A 44 8.97 -10.44 -20.01
CA LEU A 44 9.95 -10.44 -21.10
C LEU A 44 10.37 -9.02 -21.50
N ASP A 45 9.43 -8.09 -21.61
CA ASP A 45 9.69 -6.70 -21.92
C ASP A 45 10.60 -6.04 -20.86
N LEU A 46 10.30 -6.29 -19.57
CA LEU A 46 11.15 -5.86 -18.46
C LEU A 46 12.57 -6.48 -18.57
N LEU A 47 12.70 -7.77 -18.81
CA LEU A 47 14.01 -8.40 -19.01
C LEU A 47 14.81 -7.75 -20.14
N GLN A 48 14.13 -7.40 -21.24
CA GLN A 48 14.78 -6.75 -22.40
C GLN A 48 15.19 -5.30 -22.11
N SER A 49 14.61 -4.65 -21.11
CA SER A 49 15.05 -3.31 -20.67
C SER A 49 16.33 -3.38 -19.81
N GLY A 50 16.63 -4.53 -19.20
CA GLY A 50 17.80 -4.71 -18.31
C GLY A 50 19.13 -4.27 -18.92
N PRO A 51 19.51 -4.70 -20.14
CA PRO A 51 20.77 -4.28 -20.77
C PRO A 51 20.89 -2.77 -21.01
N VAL A 52 19.76 -2.08 -21.13
CA VAL A 52 19.71 -0.61 -21.34
C VAL A 52 19.71 0.15 -20.02
N GLN A 53 18.97 -0.36 -19.03
CA GLN A 53 18.84 0.27 -17.70
C GLN A 53 20.00 -0.09 -16.75
N GLY A 54 20.69 -1.19 -17.00
CA GLY A 54 21.85 -1.63 -16.21
C GLY A 54 21.50 -2.48 -14.99
N TYR A 55 20.48 -3.34 -15.08
CA TYR A 55 20.17 -4.29 -14.01
C TYR A 55 20.24 -5.75 -14.48
N ASP A 56 20.60 -6.65 -13.56
CA ASP A 56 20.80 -8.09 -13.80
C ASP A 56 19.78 -8.98 -13.07
N VAL A 57 18.68 -8.41 -12.55
CA VAL A 57 17.63 -9.20 -11.91
C VAL A 57 16.79 -9.94 -12.95
N THR A 58 16.29 -11.12 -12.58
CA THR A 58 15.35 -11.84 -13.41
C THR A 58 13.93 -11.35 -13.18
N VAL A 59 13.13 -11.28 -14.26
CA VAL A 59 11.69 -11.01 -14.18
C VAL A 59 10.97 -12.12 -14.91
N THR A 60 10.25 -12.96 -14.18
CA THR A 60 9.50 -14.11 -14.71
C THR A 60 8.02 -13.82 -14.69
N GLY A 61 7.33 -13.95 -15.83
CA GLY A 61 5.87 -13.92 -15.89
C GLY A 61 5.30 -15.33 -15.80
N ALA A 62 4.23 -15.52 -15.01
CA ALA A 62 3.59 -16.83 -14.83
C ALA A 62 2.07 -16.71 -14.69
N ASN A 63 1.34 -17.76 -15.10
CA ASN A 63 -0.10 -17.88 -14.85
C ASN A 63 -0.41 -18.87 -13.69
N ASP A 64 0.60 -19.42 -13.07
CA ASP A 64 0.52 -20.26 -11.89
C ASP A 64 1.51 -19.80 -10.80
N TYR A 65 1.37 -20.36 -9.61
CA TYR A 65 2.18 -19.93 -8.46
C TYR A 65 3.42 -20.81 -8.21
N ALA A 66 3.69 -21.84 -9.00
CA ALA A 66 4.88 -22.69 -8.77
C ALA A 66 6.20 -21.88 -8.84
N PRO A 67 6.40 -20.94 -9.77
CA PRO A 67 7.62 -20.11 -9.79
C PRO A 67 7.76 -19.17 -8.59
N THR A 68 6.69 -18.90 -7.84
CA THR A 68 6.70 -18.01 -6.68
C THR A 68 7.23 -18.67 -5.41
N ALA A 69 7.52 -19.97 -5.44
CA ALA A 69 7.97 -20.70 -4.26
C ALA A 69 9.16 -20.01 -3.58
N ASP A 70 9.10 -19.96 -2.24
CA ASP A 70 10.13 -19.37 -1.39
C ASP A 70 10.42 -17.87 -1.67
N SER A 71 9.42 -17.10 -2.03
CA SER A 71 9.55 -15.65 -2.12
C SER A 71 9.76 -15.02 -0.73
N ASP A 72 10.58 -13.97 -0.67
CA ASP A 72 10.79 -13.18 0.54
C ASP A 72 9.61 -12.23 0.81
N ILE A 73 9.04 -11.67 -0.27
CA ILE A 73 7.87 -10.77 -0.20
C ILE A 73 6.86 -11.17 -1.27
N ALA A 74 5.58 -11.07 -0.93
CA ALA A 74 4.47 -11.10 -1.88
C ALA A 74 3.71 -9.76 -1.86
N ILE A 75 3.61 -9.08 -3.02
CA ILE A 75 2.84 -7.86 -3.20
C ILE A 75 1.55 -8.20 -3.92
N ILE A 76 0.39 -8.05 -3.25
CA ILE A 76 -0.91 -8.37 -3.83
C ILE A 76 -1.53 -7.10 -4.39
N THR A 77 -1.53 -6.99 -5.72
CA THR A 77 -2.17 -5.89 -6.47
C THR A 77 -3.38 -6.35 -7.28
N ALA A 78 -3.62 -7.66 -7.31
CA ALA A 78 -4.73 -8.27 -8.04
C ALA A 78 -6.07 -7.81 -7.47
N GLY A 79 -6.98 -7.42 -8.36
CA GLY A 79 -8.32 -6.98 -8.00
C GLY A 79 -8.95 -6.15 -9.11
N PHE A 80 -10.22 -5.87 -8.96
CA PHE A 80 -11.00 -5.09 -9.91
C PHE A 80 -11.05 -3.62 -9.47
N PRO A 81 -10.89 -2.67 -10.41
CA PRO A 81 -11.24 -1.29 -10.15
C PRO A 81 -12.77 -1.14 -10.07
N ARG A 82 -13.24 -0.12 -9.36
CA ARG A 82 -14.68 0.18 -9.30
C ARG A 82 -15.20 0.52 -10.69
N LYS A 83 -16.24 -0.19 -11.12
CA LYS A 83 -16.92 0.05 -12.40
C LYS A 83 -18.15 0.94 -12.17
N PRO A 84 -18.60 1.71 -13.20
CA PRO A 84 -19.87 2.42 -13.13
C PRO A 84 -21.03 1.47 -12.78
N GLY A 85 -21.90 1.88 -11.87
CA GLY A 85 -23.02 1.07 -11.40
C GLY A 85 -22.71 0.03 -10.32
N MET A 86 -21.43 -0.17 -9.99
CA MET A 86 -20.99 -1.08 -8.92
C MET A 86 -21.12 -0.41 -7.55
N SER A 87 -21.83 -1.06 -6.64
CA SER A 87 -21.89 -0.61 -5.23
C SER A 87 -20.53 -0.76 -4.53
N ARG A 88 -20.40 -0.18 -3.33
CA ARG A 88 -19.22 -0.35 -2.49
C ARG A 88 -19.06 -1.81 -2.06
N ASP A 89 -20.17 -2.44 -1.70
CA ASP A 89 -20.19 -3.84 -1.23
C ASP A 89 -19.91 -4.83 -2.36
N ASP A 90 -20.42 -4.57 -3.59
CA ASP A 90 -20.11 -5.42 -4.74
C ASP A 90 -18.59 -5.45 -5.02
N LEU A 91 -17.95 -4.28 -4.97
CA LEU A 91 -16.49 -4.19 -5.15
C LEU A 91 -15.74 -4.89 -4.01
N LEU A 92 -16.19 -4.70 -2.77
CA LEU A 92 -15.61 -5.32 -1.58
C LEU A 92 -15.64 -6.85 -1.71
N LEU A 93 -16.80 -7.42 -2.03
CA LEU A 93 -16.99 -8.87 -2.12
C LEU A 93 -16.24 -9.47 -3.30
N ALA A 94 -16.24 -8.80 -4.46
CA ALA A 94 -15.49 -9.26 -5.64
C ALA A 94 -13.98 -9.28 -5.36
N ASN A 95 -13.43 -8.23 -4.74
CA ASN A 95 -12.02 -8.17 -4.42
C ASN A 95 -11.64 -9.09 -3.25
N TYR A 96 -12.56 -9.36 -2.32
CA TYR A 96 -12.33 -10.37 -1.28
C TYR A 96 -12.04 -11.74 -1.89
N ASP A 97 -12.83 -12.21 -2.87
CA ASP A 97 -12.61 -13.50 -3.51
C ASP A 97 -11.26 -13.57 -4.24
N VAL A 98 -10.86 -12.47 -4.91
CA VAL A 98 -9.55 -12.38 -5.58
C VAL A 98 -8.40 -12.41 -4.58
N VAL A 99 -8.47 -11.59 -3.53
CA VAL A 99 -7.41 -11.52 -2.51
C VAL A 99 -7.32 -12.81 -1.71
N ARG A 100 -8.47 -13.45 -1.38
CA ARG A 100 -8.51 -14.75 -0.74
C ARG A 100 -7.75 -15.79 -1.55
N GLY A 101 -8.11 -15.95 -2.83
CA GLY A 101 -7.43 -16.92 -3.70
C GLY A 101 -5.92 -16.64 -3.86
N ALA A 102 -5.53 -15.37 -3.99
CA ALA A 102 -4.13 -14.99 -4.04
C ALA A 102 -3.40 -15.31 -2.72
N ALA A 103 -3.98 -14.98 -1.58
CA ALA A 103 -3.40 -15.22 -0.26
C ALA A 103 -3.26 -16.72 0.06
N GLU A 104 -4.23 -17.56 -0.35
CA GLU A 104 -4.13 -19.03 -0.24
C GLU A 104 -2.91 -19.57 -1.00
N GLN A 105 -2.70 -19.10 -2.23
CA GLN A 105 -1.56 -19.53 -3.04
C GLN A 105 -0.24 -19.01 -2.48
N VAL A 106 -0.20 -17.75 -2.05
CA VAL A 106 0.99 -17.17 -1.39
C VAL A 106 1.35 -17.96 -0.14
N ALA A 107 0.39 -18.29 0.71
CA ALA A 107 0.63 -19.10 1.91
C ALA A 107 1.14 -20.50 1.58
N LYS A 108 0.64 -21.11 0.50
CA LYS A 108 1.05 -22.45 0.05
C LYS A 108 2.48 -22.49 -0.46
N TYR A 109 2.85 -21.53 -1.33
CA TYR A 109 4.14 -21.58 -2.03
C TYR A 109 5.25 -20.79 -1.32
N SER A 110 4.90 -19.80 -0.52
CA SER A 110 5.86 -18.93 0.19
C SER A 110 5.45 -18.70 1.65
N PRO A 111 5.41 -19.79 2.49
CA PRO A 111 4.85 -19.73 3.86
C PRO A 111 5.63 -18.82 4.81
N ASN A 112 6.85 -18.44 4.44
CA ASN A 112 7.71 -17.57 5.25
C ASN A 112 7.79 -16.12 4.74
N CYS A 113 7.10 -15.77 3.65
CA CYS A 113 7.17 -14.43 3.07
C CYS A 113 6.47 -13.38 3.93
N ILE A 114 6.75 -12.12 3.61
CA ILE A 114 6.01 -10.96 4.10
C ILE A 114 5.02 -10.54 3.02
N VAL A 115 3.78 -10.22 3.40
CA VAL A 115 2.70 -9.85 2.48
C VAL A 115 2.44 -8.35 2.57
N ILE A 116 2.48 -7.68 1.41
CA ILE A 116 2.08 -6.28 1.24
C ILE A 116 0.83 -6.26 0.36
N VAL A 117 -0.29 -5.81 0.91
CA VAL A 117 -1.55 -5.68 0.17
C VAL A 117 -1.69 -4.27 -0.39
N VAL A 118 -2.09 -4.18 -1.66
CA VAL A 118 -2.33 -2.92 -2.38
C VAL A 118 -3.78 -2.82 -2.87
N THR A 119 -4.45 -3.96 -3.00
CA THR A 119 -5.83 -4.07 -3.49
C THR A 119 -6.82 -3.35 -2.59
N ASN A 120 -7.76 -2.61 -3.20
CA ASN A 120 -8.81 -1.87 -2.50
C ASN A 120 -10.14 -2.67 -2.39
N PRO A 121 -10.93 -2.42 -1.32
CA PRO A 121 -10.69 -1.52 -0.17
C PRO A 121 -9.55 -2.03 0.70
N LEU A 122 -8.48 -1.22 0.82
CA LEU A 122 -7.17 -1.67 1.28
C LEU A 122 -7.20 -2.34 2.65
N ASP A 123 -7.76 -1.67 3.65
CA ASP A 123 -7.71 -2.15 5.04
C ASP A 123 -8.48 -3.47 5.18
N ALA A 124 -9.66 -3.57 4.53
CA ALA A 124 -10.45 -4.80 4.49
C ALA A 124 -9.75 -5.94 3.73
N MET A 125 -9.08 -5.63 2.62
CA MET A 125 -8.32 -6.64 1.86
C MET A 125 -7.07 -7.10 2.61
N THR A 126 -6.43 -6.22 3.38
CA THR A 126 -5.32 -6.60 4.27
C THR A 126 -5.78 -7.53 5.38
N GLN A 127 -6.94 -7.23 5.99
CA GLN A 127 -7.58 -8.11 6.97
C GLN A 127 -7.93 -9.48 6.36
N ALA A 128 -8.46 -9.51 5.15
CA ALA A 128 -8.77 -10.75 4.44
C ALA A 128 -7.51 -11.60 4.19
N ALA A 129 -6.43 -10.98 3.71
CA ALA A 129 -5.16 -11.66 3.50
C ALA A 129 -4.59 -12.22 4.82
N PHE A 130 -4.71 -11.48 5.93
CA PHE A 130 -4.31 -11.93 7.25
C PHE A 130 -5.10 -13.17 7.72
N TRP A 131 -6.42 -13.16 7.59
CA TRP A 131 -7.27 -14.30 7.95
C TRP A 131 -6.93 -15.55 7.16
N VAL A 132 -6.65 -15.40 5.88
CA VAL A 132 -6.39 -16.51 4.96
C VAL A 132 -5.01 -17.08 5.12
N THR A 133 -3.98 -16.24 5.18
CA THR A 133 -2.59 -16.71 5.30
C THR A 133 -2.30 -17.28 6.68
N LYS A 134 -2.97 -16.80 7.72
CA LYS A 134 -2.69 -17.10 9.12
C LYS A 134 -1.23 -16.79 9.51
N PHE A 135 -0.60 -15.87 8.80
CA PHE A 135 0.75 -15.43 9.10
C PHE A 135 0.76 -14.57 10.38
N PRO A 136 1.89 -14.45 11.08
CA PRO A 136 2.03 -13.48 12.15
C PRO A 136 1.65 -12.08 11.67
N LYS A 137 0.99 -11.29 12.54
CA LYS A 137 0.54 -9.93 12.21
C LYS A 137 1.67 -9.02 11.70
N SER A 138 2.91 -9.25 12.13
CA SER A 138 4.08 -8.52 11.67
C SER A 138 4.40 -8.76 10.19
N ARG A 139 3.97 -9.89 9.62
CA ARG A 139 4.24 -10.27 8.23
C ARG A 139 3.12 -9.96 7.24
N VAL A 140 2.02 -9.35 7.69
CA VAL A 140 0.93 -8.90 6.79
C VAL A 140 0.69 -7.43 7.03
N MET A 141 0.70 -6.64 5.98
CA MET A 141 0.49 -5.19 6.05
C MET A 141 -0.11 -4.64 4.78
N GLY A 142 -0.73 -3.45 4.87
CA GLY A 142 -1.32 -2.77 3.72
C GLY A 142 -0.57 -1.50 3.33
N MET A 143 -0.46 -1.25 2.03
CA MET A 143 0.08 -0.02 1.47
C MET A 143 -1.01 1.05 1.48
N ALA A 144 -0.99 1.94 2.47
CA ALA A 144 -2.00 2.97 2.71
C ALA A 144 -1.36 4.34 2.89
N GLY A 145 -1.04 4.68 4.12
CA GLY A 145 -0.54 6.00 4.51
C GLY A 145 0.75 6.41 3.82
N VAL A 146 1.59 5.49 3.36
CA VAL A 146 2.78 5.80 2.55
C VAL A 146 2.38 6.56 1.30
N LEU A 147 1.36 6.10 0.57
CA LEU A 147 0.81 6.78 -0.60
C LEU A 147 0.10 8.08 -0.24
N ASP A 148 -0.72 8.05 0.81
CA ASP A 148 -1.52 9.22 1.19
C ASP A 148 -0.63 10.34 1.73
N SER A 149 0.42 10.01 2.48
CA SER A 149 1.45 10.96 2.91
C SER A 149 2.25 11.50 1.72
N ALA A 150 2.53 10.69 0.71
CA ALA A 150 3.20 11.17 -0.49
C ALA A 150 2.36 12.21 -1.24
N ARG A 151 1.04 12.01 -1.36
CA ARG A 151 0.11 13.01 -1.92
C ARG A 151 0.12 14.31 -1.12
N PHE A 152 -0.03 14.18 0.21
CA PHE A 152 -0.02 15.32 1.12
C PHE A 152 1.27 16.14 1.01
N ARG A 153 2.42 15.49 1.05
CA ARG A 153 3.75 16.11 0.86
C ARG A 153 3.87 16.79 -0.48
N THR A 154 3.38 16.15 -1.56
CA THR A 154 3.42 16.73 -2.92
C THR A 154 2.62 18.02 -3.01
N PHE A 155 1.41 18.06 -2.45
CA PHE A 155 0.56 19.24 -2.52
C PHE A 155 1.11 20.40 -1.67
N ILE A 156 1.70 20.10 -0.51
CA ILE A 156 2.43 21.09 0.30
C ILE A 156 3.62 21.67 -0.48
N ALA A 157 4.44 20.80 -1.08
CA ALA A 157 5.61 21.22 -1.83
C ALA A 157 5.26 22.09 -3.04
N GLN A 158 4.16 21.76 -3.74
CA GLN A 158 3.65 22.55 -4.86
C GLN A 158 3.19 23.94 -4.43
N GLU A 159 2.46 24.04 -3.30
CA GLU A 159 1.96 25.31 -2.79
C GLU A 159 3.09 26.22 -2.32
N LEU A 160 4.04 25.67 -1.58
CA LEU A 160 5.20 26.42 -1.07
C LEU A 160 6.32 26.62 -2.11
N LYS A 161 6.23 25.95 -3.28
CA LYS A 161 7.27 25.95 -4.33
C LYS A 161 8.65 25.51 -3.81
N VAL A 162 8.67 24.47 -2.97
CA VAL A 162 9.88 23.87 -2.40
C VAL A 162 10.09 22.45 -2.92
N SER A 163 11.29 21.89 -2.72
CA SER A 163 11.52 20.48 -2.99
C SER A 163 10.64 19.60 -2.08
N VAL A 164 10.00 18.59 -2.67
CA VAL A 164 9.22 17.60 -1.91
C VAL A 164 10.09 16.79 -0.92
N GLU A 165 11.39 16.73 -1.14
CA GLU A 165 12.33 16.09 -0.22
C GLU A 165 12.41 16.78 1.14
N ASN A 166 12.14 18.09 1.19
CA ASN A 166 12.12 18.86 2.42
C ASN A 166 10.82 18.68 3.23
N VAL A 167 9.77 18.12 2.63
CA VAL A 167 8.47 17.98 3.29
C VAL A 167 8.37 16.64 3.99
N THR A 168 8.14 16.66 5.29
CA THR A 168 7.74 15.50 6.08
C THR A 168 6.29 15.64 6.50
N GLY A 169 5.53 14.55 6.44
CA GLY A 169 4.12 14.55 6.82
C GLY A 169 3.61 13.12 6.95
N VAL A 170 2.63 12.95 7.83
CA VAL A 170 2.04 11.65 8.15
C VAL A 170 0.54 11.70 7.95
N VAL A 171 0.02 10.75 7.20
CA VAL A 171 -1.41 10.49 7.06
C VAL A 171 -1.72 9.16 7.69
N MET A 172 -2.67 9.13 8.62
CA MET A 172 -3.11 7.97 9.38
C MET A 172 -4.54 7.59 9.02
N GLY A 173 -5.05 6.52 9.64
CA GLY A 173 -6.43 6.06 9.44
C GLY A 173 -6.57 5.07 8.30
N GLY A 174 -7.82 4.68 8.01
CA GLY A 174 -8.15 3.83 6.86
C GLY A 174 -7.88 4.54 5.54
N HIS A 175 -7.53 3.77 4.53
CA HIS A 175 -7.21 4.29 3.19
C HIS A 175 -8.49 4.69 2.44
N GLY A 176 -8.91 5.93 2.57
CA GLY A 176 -10.12 6.48 1.95
C GLY A 176 -10.36 7.94 2.34
N ASP A 177 -11.59 8.38 2.15
CA ASP A 177 -12.03 9.75 2.46
C ASP A 177 -11.97 10.11 3.96
N THR A 178 -11.94 9.10 4.83
CA THR A 178 -11.81 9.26 6.29
C THR A 178 -10.37 9.29 6.79
N MET A 179 -9.36 9.27 5.88
CA MET A 179 -7.95 9.38 6.29
C MET A 179 -7.67 10.65 7.11
N VAL A 180 -6.67 10.57 7.96
CA VAL A 180 -6.35 11.60 8.95
C VAL A 180 -4.94 12.17 8.70
N PRO A 181 -4.79 13.22 7.89
CA PRO A 181 -3.53 13.96 7.79
C PRO A 181 -3.20 14.62 9.12
N VAL A 182 -2.05 14.30 9.73
CA VAL A 182 -1.65 14.82 11.02
C VAL A 182 -0.83 16.10 10.79
N VAL A 183 -1.54 17.23 10.62
CA VAL A 183 -0.95 18.54 10.27
C VAL A 183 0.10 18.97 11.29
N ARG A 184 -0.15 18.75 12.57
CA ARG A 184 0.74 19.13 13.68
C ARG A 184 2.11 18.45 13.61
N LEU A 185 2.22 17.26 13.02
CA LEU A 185 3.47 16.53 12.83
C LEU A 185 4.12 16.80 11.47
N THR A 186 3.50 17.68 10.67
CA THR A 186 3.95 17.99 9.32
C THR A 186 4.87 19.21 9.36
N ASN A 187 6.00 19.11 8.68
CA ASN A 187 6.98 20.19 8.63
C ASN A 187 7.71 20.25 7.27
N VAL A 188 8.37 21.36 7.00
CA VAL A 188 9.23 21.58 5.85
C VAL A 188 10.63 21.91 6.38
N ALA A 189 11.58 21.00 6.21
CA ALA A 189 12.94 21.13 6.73
C ALA A 189 12.99 21.52 8.24
N GLY A 190 12.07 20.96 9.03
CA GLY A 190 11.96 21.21 10.47
C GLY A 190 11.06 22.39 10.86
N ILE A 191 10.62 23.23 9.92
CA ILE A 191 9.70 24.34 10.19
C ILE A 191 8.26 23.77 10.19
N PRO A 192 7.49 23.94 11.27
CA PRO A 192 6.11 23.47 11.32
C PRO A 192 5.26 24.04 10.16
N LEU A 193 4.40 23.22 9.57
CA LEU A 193 3.55 23.63 8.46
C LEU A 193 2.67 24.85 8.81
N THR A 194 2.21 24.93 10.05
CA THR A 194 1.36 26.01 10.58
C THR A 194 2.07 27.36 10.67
N GLU A 195 3.40 27.40 10.58
CA GLU A 195 4.17 28.64 10.49
C GLU A 195 4.38 29.10 9.04
N LEU A 196 4.15 28.24 8.07
CA LEU A 196 4.38 28.47 6.64
C LEU A 196 3.10 28.73 5.85
N MET A 197 1.95 28.30 6.36
CA MET A 197 0.66 28.43 5.70
C MET A 197 -0.43 28.80 6.70
N ASP A 198 -1.44 29.55 6.23
CA ASP A 198 -2.66 29.76 6.99
C ASP A 198 -3.56 28.50 7.02
N GLN A 199 -4.48 28.47 7.95
CA GLN A 199 -5.37 27.33 8.17
C GLN A 199 -6.25 27.03 6.95
N ALA A 200 -6.70 28.04 6.23
CA ALA A 200 -7.57 27.88 5.06
C ALA A 200 -6.83 27.16 3.91
N MET A 201 -5.53 27.43 3.73
CA MET A 201 -4.71 26.74 2.75
C MET A 201 -4.40 25.31 3.19
N ILE A 202 -4.10 25.11 4.47
CA ILE A 202 -3.89 23.76 5.04
C ILE A 202 -5.14 22.89 4.84
N ASP A 203 -6.32 23.41 5.12
CA ASP A 203 -7.60 22.70 4.95
C ASP A 203 -7.85 22.30 3.49
N LYS A 204 -7.54 23.18 2.53
CA LYS A 204 -7.59 22.86 1.09
C LYS A 204 -6.67 21.72 0.71
N ILE A 205 -5.45 21.72 1.23
CA ILE A 205 -4.46 20.67 0.94
C ILE A 205 -4.90 19.35 1.57
N VAL A 206 -5.43 19.38 2.79
CA VAL A 206 -5.99 18.20 3.48
C VAL A 206 -7.15 17.62 2.67
N ASP A 207 -8.10 18.45 2.23
CA ASP A 207 -9.23 18.01 1.42
C ASP A 207 -8.77 17.44 0.07
N ARG A 208 -7.85 18.11 -0.61
CA ARG A 208 -7.28 17.62 -1.86
C ARG A 208 -6.55 16.27 -1.66
N THR A 209 -5.88 16.08 -0.53
CA THR A 209 -5.21 14.82 -0.20
C THR A 209 -6.20 13.67 -0.08
N ARG A 210 -7.32 13.89 0.63
CA ARG A 210 -8.42 12.91 0.74
C ARG A 210 -9.00 12.53 -0.61
N ASN A 211 -9.10 13.50 -1.52
CA ASN A 211 -9.65 13.35 -2.87
C ASN A 211 -8.60 13.02 -3.94
N GLY A 212 -7.32 12.88 -3.59
CA GLY A 212 -6.22 12.74 -4.54
C GLY A 212 -6.34 11.53 -5.48
N GLY A 213 -6.93 10.43 -5.02
CA GLY A 213 -7.24 9.27 -5.88
C GLY A 213 -8.34 9.59 -6.89
N ALA A 214 -9.42 10.22 -6.43
CA ALA A 214 -10.54 10.62 -7.28
C ALA A 214 -10.15 11.67 -8.32
N GLU A 215 -9.27 12.61 -7.97
CA GLU A 215 -8.72 13.61 -8.90
C GLU A 215 -8.02 12.92 -10.08
N ILE A 216 -7.20 11.90 -9.84
CA ILE A 216 -6.50 11.15 -10.88
C ILE A 216 -7.50 10.38 -11.77
N VAL A 217 -8.48 9.69 -11.16
CA VAL A 217 -9.53 8.97 -11.92
C VAL A 217 -10.32 9.92 -12.83
N LYS A 218 -10.61 11.13 -12.36
CA LYS A 218 -11.29 12.16 -13.17
C LYS A 218 -10.51 12.53 -14.43
N TYR A 219 -9.18 12.62 -14.36
CA TYR A 219 -8.33 12.88 -15.53
C TYR A 219 -8.16 11.67 -16.43
N LEU A 220 -7.91 10.50 -15.87
CA LEU A 220 -7.67 9.28 -16.65
C LEU A 220 -8.94 8.73 -17.30
N LYS A 221 -10.12 9.02 -16.74
CA LYS A 221 -11.45 8.53 -17.16
C LYS A 221 -11.59 7.01 -17.07
N THR A 222 -10.56 6.26 -17.41
CA THR A 222 -10.46 4.80 -17.27
C THR A 222 -9.24 4.42 -16.44
N GLY A 223 -9.41 3.53 -15.46
CA GLY A 223 -8.34 3.11 -14.56
C GLY A 223 -8.21 4.00 -13.32
N SER A 224 -7.10 3.86 -12.62
CA SER A 224 -6.78 4.56 -11.38
C SER A 224 -5.29 4.88 -11.32
N ALA A 225 -4.83 5.56 -10.28
CA ALA A 225 -3.41 5.79 -10.04
C ALA A 225 -2.63 4.48 -9.99
N TYR A 226 -1.43 4.44 -10.58
CA TYR A 226 -0.57 3.25 -10.57
C TYR A 226 0.92 3.56 -10.38
N TYR A 227 1.39 4.75 -10.75
CA TYR A 227 2.79 5.13 -10.51
C TYR A 227 3.09 5.36 -9.03
N ALA A 228 2.28 6.15 -8.34
CA ALA A 228 2.49 6.47 -6.93
C ALA A 228 2.22 5.25 -6.01
N PRO A 229 1.12 4.46 -6.18
CA PRO A 229 0.92 3.27 -5.36
C PRO A 229 2.01 2.22 -5.55
N SER A 230 2.52 2.00 -6.78
CA SER A 230 3.64 1.08 -6.99
C SER A 230 4.93 1.58 -6.34
N ALA A 231 5.20 2.90 -6.39
CA ALA A 231 6.35 3.48 -5.70
C ALA A 231 6.24 3.30 -4.18
N ALA A 232 5.07 3.52 -3.60
CA ALA A 232 4.81 3.34 -2.17
C ALA A 232 4.97 1.88 -1.73
N ALA A 233 4.42 0.92 -2.49
CA ALA A 233 4.57 -0.50 -2.19
C ALA A 233 6.04 -0.96 -2.29
N VAL A 234 6.78 -0.47 -3.28
CA VAL A 234 8.21 -0.81 -3.44
C VAL A 234 9.07 -0.11 -2.39
N GLU A 235 8.71 1.08 -1.89
CA GLU A 235 9.39 1.69 -0.74
C GLU A 235 9.25 0.81 0.51
N MET A 236 8.08 0.25 0.76
CA MET A 236 7.88 -0.71 1.85
C MET A 236 8.72 -1.97 1.64
N ALA A 237 8.68 -2.56 0.43
CA ALA A 237 9.47 -3.74 0.08
C ALA A 237 10.99 -3.49 0.23
N GLU A 238 11.48 -2.34 -0.22
CA GLU A 238 12.89 -1.96 -0.06
C GLU A 238 13.29 -1.81 1.40
N SER A 239 12.40 -1.26 2.26
CA SER A 239 12.67 -1.16 3.69
C SER A 239 12.81 -2.53 4.34
N ILE A 240 12.00 -3.50 3.92
CA ILE A 240 12.03 -4.88 4.39
C ILE A 240 13.29 -5.61 3.88
N LEU A 241 13.51 -5.61 2.57
CA LEU A 241 14.60 -6.37 1.93
C LEU A 241 15.99 -5.91 2.36
N LYS A 242 16.15 -4.60 2.59
CA LYS A 242 17.41 -3.98 3.02
C LYS A 242 17.48 -3.70 4.53
N ASP A 243 16.51 -4.16 5.29
CA ASP A 243 16.41 -3.94 6.75
C ASP A 243 16.59 -2.47 7.17
N LYS A 244 16.01 -1.54 6.41
CA LYS A 244 16.26 -0.10 6.60
C LYS A 244 15.65 0.49 7.87
N LYS A 245 14.74 -0.22 8.54
CA LYS A 245 14.03 0.28 9.73
C LYS A 245 13.34 1.63 9.52
N LYS A 246 12.82 1.87 8.30
CA LYS A 246 12.07 3.09 8.03
C LYS A 246 10.82 3.17 8.87
N VAL A 247 10.49 4.37 9.32
CA VAL A 247 9.19 4.65 9.94
C VAL A 247 8.25 5.12 8.84
N LEU A 248 7.26 4.28 8.52
CA LEU A 248 6.31 4.51 7.43
C LEU A 248 4.88 4.33 7.94
N PRO A 249 3.92 5.15 7.52
CA PRO A 249 2.52 4.91 7.84
C PRO A 249 1.95 3.79 6.95
N CYS A 250 1.72 2.63 7.55
CA CYS A 250 1.18 1.44 6.89
C CYS A 250 -0.08 0.97 7.60
N ALA A 251 -0.99 0.30 6.89
CA ALA A 251 -2.06 -0.43 7.54
C ALA A 251 -1.47 -1.63 8.29
N ALA A 252 -1.54 -1.59 9.60
CA ALA A 252 -1.05 -2.62 10.52
C ALA A 252 -2.18 -3.11 11.43
N TYR A 253 -2.07 -4.36 11.89
CA TYR A 253 -3.06 -4.94 12.81
C TYR A 253 -2.87 -4.37 14.20
N LEU A 254 -3.91 -3.71 14.72
CA LEU A 254 -3.90 -3.08 16.03
C LEU A 254 -4.51 -4.02 17.09
N GLU A 255 -3.87 -4.11 18.25
CA GLU A 255 -4.28 -4.89 19.40
C GLU A 255 -4.37 -4.04 20.68
N GLY A 256 -4.91 -2.86 20.54
CA GLY A 256 -5.08 -1.88 21.62
C GLY A 256 -4.41 -0.54 21.34
N GLU A 257 -3.47 -0.48 20.43
CA GLU A 257 -2.81 0.77 20.04
C GLU A 257 -3.86 1.79 19.55
N TYR A 258 -3.72 3.04 19.96
CA TYR A 258 -4.70 4.13 19.71
C TYR A 258 -6.12 3.85 20.24
N GLY A 259 -6.29 2.82 21.10
CA GLY A 259 -7.60 2.35 21.56
C GLY A 259 -8.43 1.65 20.48
N ILE A 260 -7.77 1.12 19.43
CA ILE A 260 -8.35 0.34 18.35
C ILE A 260 -7.90 -1.11 18.49
N ASN A 261 -8.81 -2.07 18.29
CA ASN A 261 -8.50 -3.47 18.50
C ASN A 261 -9.09 -4.34 17.39
N GLY A 262 -8.30 -5.30 16.89
CA GLY A 262 -8.75 -6.30 15.93
C GLY A 262 -8.90 -5.83 14.48
N LEU A 263 -8.33 -4.67 14.12
CA LEU A 263 -8.46 -4.05 12.79
C LEU A 263 -7.10 -3.69 12.20
N TYR A 264 -7.01 -3.72 10.88
CA TYR A 264 -5.93 -3.08 10.13
C TYR A 264 -6.26 -1.61 9.91
N VAL A 265 -5.42 -0.73 10.41
CA VAL A 265 -5.56 0.73 10.27
C VAL A 265 -4.19 1.35 10.00
N GLY A 266 -4.14 2.39 9.17
CA GLY A 266 -2.91 3.11 8.85
C GLY A 266 -2.34 3.87 10.05
N VAL A 267 -1.17 3.45 10.51
CA VAL A 267 -0.44 4.04 11.64
C VAL A 267 1.07 4.05 11.37
N PRO A 268 1.86 4.91 12.02
CA PRO A 268 3.32 4.88 11.89
C PRO A 268 3.90 3.57 12.41
N VAL A 269 4.64 2.84 11.56
CA VAL A 269 5.28 1.58 11.92
C VAL A 269 6.77 1.62 11.57
N LYS A 270 7.59 0.94 12.35
CA LYS A 270 8.96 0.61 11.99
C LYS A 270 8.94 -0.62 11.10
N LEU A 271 9.39 -0.46 9.87
CA LEU A 271 9.39 -1.49 8.85
C LEU A 271 10.81 -1.97 8.55
N GLY A 272 11.09 -3.20 8.88
CA GLY A 272 12.40 -3.84 8.68
C GLY A 272 12.29 -5.28 8.21
N ALA A 273 13.35 -6.06 8.32
CA ALA A 273 13.42 -7.44 7.83
C ALA A 273 12.36 -8.37 8.44
N GLY A 274 11.87 -8.09 9.63
CA GLY A 274 10.77 -8.81 10.28
C GLY A 274 9.37 -8.39 9.83
N GLY A 275 9.25 -7.44 8.89
CA GLY A 275 7.99 -6.80 8.53
C GLY A 275 7.69 -5.61 9.45
N VAL A 276 6.49 -5.55 10.01
CA VAL A 276 6.12 -4.56 11.04
C VAL A 276 6.76 -4.96 12.36
N GLU A 277 7.86 -4.28 12.73
CA GLU A 277 8.61 -4.61 13.94
C GLU A 277 8.16 -3.83 15.17
N GLN A 278 7.53 -2.67 14.95
CA GLN A 278 7.02 -1.82 16.01
C GLN A 278 5.95 -0.89 15.47
N ILE A 279 4.90 -0.67 16.23
CA ILE A 279 3.92 0.41 16.00
C ILE A 279 4.34 1.57 16.92
N TYR A 280 4.38 2.79 16.38
CA TYR A 280 4.62 4.00 17.15
C TYR A 280 3.29 4.67 17.46
N GLU A 281 2.97 4.77 18.75
CA GLU A 281 1.84 5.54 19.21
C GLU A 281 2.24 7.01 19.40
N VAL A 282 1.88 7.85 18.42
CA VAL A 282 2.04 9.29 18.55
C VAL A 282 0.92 9.86 19.43
N LYS A 283 1.26 10.80 20.29
CA LYS A 283 0.26 11.47 21.14
C LYS A 283 -0.64 12.35 20.29
N LEU A 284 -1.86 11.90 20.05
CA LEU A 284 -2.88 12.61 19.27
C LEU A 284 -3.63 13.64 20.15
N THR A 285 -4.12 14.72 19.54
CA THR A 285 -5.08 15.60 20.17
C THR A 285 -6.45 14.90 20.27
N ALA A 286 -7.37 15.47 21.04
CA ALA A 286 -8.74 14.91 21.16
C ALA A 286 -9.44 14.80 19.79
N ASP A 287 -9.29 15.81 18.93
CA ASP A 287 -9.89 15.85 17.60
C ASP A 287 -9.22 14.85 16.64
N GLU A 288 -7.88 14.75 16.65
CA GLU A 288 -7.14 13.76 15.89
C GLU A 288 -7.51 12.32 16.30
N GLN A 289 -7.65 12.08 17.61
CA GLN A 289 -8.08 10.78 18.13
C GLN A 289 -9.52 10.44 17.74
N ALA A 290 -10.43 11.42 17.81
CA ALA A 290 -11.82 11.24 17.36
C ALA A 290 -11.88 10.94 15.84
N ALA A 291 -11.09 11.66 15.03
CA ALA A 291 -11.00 11.43 13.60
C ALA A 291 -10.45 10.02 13.29
N LEU A 292 -9.40 9.58 14.01
CA LEU A 292 -8.82 8.25 13.82
C LEU A 292 -9.82 7.14 14.20
N LYS A 293 -10.56 7.29 15.31
CA LYS A 293 -11.61 6.35 15.70
C LYS A 293 -12.74 6.28 14.68
N LYS A 294 -13.17 7.43 14.14
CA LYS A 294 -14.16 7.48 13.06
C LYS A 294 -13.67 6.75 11.81
N SER A 295 -12.40 6.95 11.47
CA SER A 295 -11.77 6.25 10.34
C SER A 295 -11.72 4.73 10.55
N ALA A 296 -11.35 4.28 11.74
CA ALA A 296 -11.37 2.87 12.11
C ALA A 296 -12.78 2.26 12.05
N ALA A 297 -13.80 2.99 12.52
CA ALA A 297 -15.19 2.53 12.43
C ALA A 297 -15.63 2.29 10.97
N SER A 298 -15.20 3.15 10.04
CA SER A 298 -15.47 2.93 8.60
C SER A 298 -14.79 1.67 8.04
N VAL A 299 -13.65 1.28 8.59
CA VAL A 299 -13.00 -0.01 8.25
C VAL A 299 -13.78 -1.16 8.86
N GLU A 300 -14.19 -1.05 10.13
CA GLU A 300 -14.96 -2.06 10.85
C GLU A 300 -16.25 -2.42 10.11
N GLU A 301 -16.99 -1.42 9.58
CA GLU A 301 -18.17 -1.65 8.75
C GLU A 301 -17.91 -2.60 7.58
N LEU A 302 -16.77 -2.42 6.87
CA LEU A 302 -16.38 -3.29 5.77
C LEU A 302 -16.02 -4.71 6.26
N ILE A 303 -15.36 -4.80 7.40
CA ILE A 303 -14.99 -6.08 8.02
C ILE A 303 -16.23 -6.86 8.43
N GLU A 304 -17.26 -6.21 8.99
CA GLU A 304 -18.53 -6.87 9.33
C GLU A 304 -19.25 -7.43 8.10
N VAL A 305 -19.17 -6.77 6.94
CA VAL A 305 -19.69 -7.32 5.68
C VAL A 305 -18.93 -8.58 5.28
N LEU A 306 -17.59 -8.58 5.39
CA LEU A 306 -16.76 -9.74 5.06
C LEU A 306 -16.98 -10.93 5.99
N LYS A 307 -17.16 -10.70 7.30
CA LYS A 307 -17.44 -11.77 8.28
C LYS A 307 -18.71 -12.55 7.96
N LYS A 308 -19.70 -11.90 7.36
CA LYS A 308 -20.97 -12.59 6.96
C LYS A 308 -20.78 -13.48 5.73
N LYS A 309 -19.65 -13.35 5.01
CA LYS A 309 -19.32 -14.14 3.81
C LYS A 309 -18.42 -15.35 4.13
N GLN A 310 -17.73 -15.33 5.28
CA GLN A 310 -16.90 -16.45 5.75
C GLN A 310 -17.74 -17.62 6.23
#